data_6079c3540c9455bbba10daf74fed69af
#
_entry.id   6079c3540c9455bbba10daf74fed69af
#
_cell.length_a   1.000
_cell.length_b   1.000
_cell.length_c   1.000
_cell.angle_alpha   90.00
_cell.angle_beta   90.00
_cell.angle_gamma   90.00
#
_symmetry.space_group_name_H-M   'P 1'
#
loop_
_entity.id
_entity.type
_entity.pdbx_description
1 polymer ?
#
loop_
_entity_poly.entity_id
_entity_poly.type
_entity_poly.pdbx_seq_one_letter_code
_entity_poly.pdbx_strand_id
1 'polypeptide(L)'
;MIDQLWLIPLGFAAGILGSMIGLGGGIIVVPVLTFFGFSPTLAASNSLFAAFSNAVGSTVSYSRQKRIDYSLGLKLGLLSIPGTVLGAYVSSDVTPGIFKILFGLVLISSAVYIFMRKKIETKEKNLTKQMIVFVIAASFFAGIISSFFGIGGGIVFVPLMVVGIGMTMKKAAPTSQFILLFASLSGIIVHSLLGHPDFLQAGLLSAGAFVGGIIGARISFNIKERSL
;
A
#
# COMPACT_ATOMS: atom_id res chain seq x y z
N MET A 1 18.22 19.12 -10.27
CA MET A 1 17.48 19.22 -8.97
C MET A 1 16.12 19.88 -9.13
N ILE A 2 16.02 21.03 -9.81
CA ILE A 2 14.73 21.73 -10.02
C ILE A 2 13.76 20.88 -10.83
N ASP A 3 14.25 20.12 -11.82
CA ASP A 3 13.44 19.27 -12.70
C ASP A 3 12.75 18.08 -11.99
N GLN A 4 13.08 17.80 -10.73
CA GLN A 4 12.50 16.69 -9.97
C GLN A 4 11.50 17.14 -8.89
N LEU A 5 11.32 18.44 -8.69
CA LEU A 5 10.42 18.97 -7.65
C LEU A 5 8.94 18.58 -7.86
N TRP A 6 8.55 18.20 -9.09
CA TRP A 6 7.22 17.69 -9.39
C TRP A 6 6.88 16.37 -8.65
N LEU A 7 7.90 15.67 -8.14
CA LEU A 7 7.71 14.47 -7.32
C LEU A 7 7.04 14.77 -5.98
N ILE A 8 7.21 15.99 -5.43
CA ILE A 8 6.55 16.39 -4.17
C ILE A 8 5.03 16.45 -4.35
N PRO A 9 4.47 17.23 -5.31
CA PRO A 9 3.02 17.24 -5.54
C PRO A 9 2.47 15.86 -5.97
N LEU A 10 3.25 15.05 -6.71
CA LEU A 10 2.85 13.68 -7.00
C LEU A 10 2.72 12.84 -5.72
N GLY A 11 3.74 12.86 -4.85
CA GLY A 11 3.72 12.19 -3.56
C GLY A 11 2.55 12.67 -2.69
N PHE A 12 2.30 13.98 -2.66
CA PHE A 12 1.21 14.60 -1.91
C PHE A 12 -0.16 14.10 -2.37
N ALA A 13 -0.45 14.15 -3.67
CA ALA A 13 -1.71 13.66 -4.22
C ALA A 13 -1.89 12.15 -3.98
N ALA A 14 -0.84 11.36 -4.24
CA ALA A 14 -0.83 9.93 -3.98
C ALA A 14 -1.02 9.60 -2.49
N GLY A 15 -0.43 10.41 -1.60
CA GLY A 15 -0.57 10.29 -0.16
C GLY A 15 -2.00 10.53 0.31
N ILE A 16 -2.68 11.57 -0.18
CA ILE A 16 -4.08 11.85 0.15
C ILE A 16 -4.96 10.65 -0.26
N LEU A 17 -4.93 10.28 -1.53
CA LEU A 17 -5.80 9.21 -2.05
C LEU A 17 -5.43 7.85 -1.44
N GLY A 18 -4.14 7.58 -1.31
CA GLY A 18 -3.63 6.33 -0.73
C GLY A 18 -4.03 6.14 0.72
N SER A 19 -3.98 7.18 1.54
CA SER A 19 -4.40 7.10 2.94
C SER A 19 -5.92 6.96 3.09
N MET A 20 -6.71 7.70 2.30
CA MET A 20 -8.18 7.62 2.36
C MET A 20 -8.71 6.21 2.11
N ILE A 21 -8.13 5.50 1.14
CA ILE A 21 -8.57 4.16 0.71
C ILE A 21 -7.80 3.06 1.44
N GLY A 22 -6.65 3.37 2.04
CA GLY A 22 -5.79 2.40 2.71
C GLY A 22 -4.79 1.71 1.78
N LEU A 23 -4.55 2.24 0.58
CA LEU A 23 -3.70 1.61 -0.46
C LEU A 23 -2.23 2.06 -0.44
N GLY A 24 -1.87 3.07 0.37
CA GLY A 24 -0.47 3.50 0.53
C GLY A 24 0.07 4.44 -0.55
N GLY A 25 -0.72 4.79 -1.58
CA GLY A 25 -0.33 5.77 -2.63
C GLY A 25 0.52 5.21 -3.77
N GLY A 26 1.20 4.08 -3.61
CA GLY A 26 2.05 3.47 -4.64
C GLY A 26 1.30 3.12 -5.93
N ILE A 27 0.00 2.85 -5.81
CA ILE A 27 -0.89 2.61 -6.97
C ILE A 27 -0.93 3.78 -7.96
N ILE A 28 -0.62 4.99 -7.50
CA ILE A 28 -0.57 6.20 -8.33
C ILE A 28 0.88 6.50 -8.73
N VAL A 29 1.80 6.42 -7.77
CA VAL A 29 3.21 6.79 -7.98
C VAL A 29 3.86 5.92 -9.04
N VAL A 30 3.69 4.59 -8.97
CA VAL A 30 4.37 3.66 -9.89
C VAL A 30 3.94 3.84 -11.34
N PRO A 31 2.63 3.90 -11.71
CA PRO A 31 2.22 4.18 -13.08
C PRO A 31 2.75 5.52 -13.60
N VAL A 32 2.70 6.57 -12.78
CA VAL A 32 3.18 7.89 -13.20
C VAL A 32 4.68 7.86 -13.46
N LEU A 33 5.49 7.30 -12.56
CA LEU A 33 6.93 7.20 -12.78
C LEU A 33 7.27 6.36 -14.02
N THR A 34 6.60 5.21 -14.21
CA THR A 34 6.83 4.36 -15.39
C THR A 34 6.38 5.01 -16.69
N PHE A 35 5.35 5.87 -16.66
CA PHE A 35 4.93 6.66 -17.80
C PHE A 35 5.99 7.70 -18.19
N PHE A 36 6.65 8.31 -17.19
CA PHE A 36 7.77 9.25 -17.41
C PHE A 36 9.10 8.55 -17.73
N GLY A 37 9.09 7.24 -18.02
CA GLY A 37 10.26 6.51 -18.49
C GLY A 37 11.19 5.95 -17.41
N PHE A 38 10.79 6.02 -16.13
CA PHE A 38 11.53 5.38 -15.05
C PHE A 38 11.47 3.86 -15.19
N SER A 39 12.58 3.18 -14.87
CA SER A 39 12.56 1.71 -14.86
C SER A 39 11.57 1.20 -13.80
N PRO A 40 10.90 0.06 -14.03
CA PRO A 40 9.93 -0.49 -13.08
C PRO A 40 10.50 -0.69 -11.69
N THR A 41 11.71 -1.19 -11.58
CA THR A 41 12.39 -1.46 -10.30
C THR A 41 12.68 -0.16 -9.53
N LEU A 42 13.15 0.90 -10.24
CA LEU A 42 13.36 2.22 -9.66
C LEU A 42 12.02 2.85 -9.22
N ALA A 43 10.99 2.76 -10.06
CA ALA A 43 9.67 3.28 -9.73
C ALA A 43 9.06 2.56 -8.50
N ALA A 44 9.18 1.24 -8.45
CA ALA A 44 8.69 0.43 -7.32
C ALA A 44 9.46 0.76 -6.03
N SER A 45 10.81 0.79 -6.07
CA SER A 45 11.62 1.09 -4.89
C SER A 45 11.36 2.49 -4.36
N ASN A 46 11.38 3.54 -5.20
CA ASN A 46 11.09 4.91 -4.79
C ASN A 46 9.65 5.06 -4.24
N SER A 47 8.70 4.34 -4.84
CA SER A 47 7.31 4.33 -4.38
C SER A 47 7.14 3.72 -3.00
N LEU A 48 7.95 2.71 -2.61
CA LEU A 48 7.92 2.16 -1.25
C LEU A 48 8.27 3.19 -0.18
N PHE A 49 9.23 4.08 -0.45
CA PHE A 49 9.54 5.19 0.46
C PHE A 49 8.35 6.14 0.62
N ALA A 50 7.68 6.47 -0.49
CA ALA A 50 6.47 7.28 -0.44
C ALA A 50 5.35 6.55 0.32
N ALA A 51 5.15 5.25 0.09
CA ALA A 51 4.16 4.44 0.77
C ALA A 51 4.43 4.34 2.28
N PHE A 52 5.69 4.15 2.68
CA PHE A 52 6.10 4.16 4.09
C PHE A 52 5.82 5.51 4.76
N SER A 53 6.26 6.61 4.13
CA SER A 53 6.06 7.96 4.66
C SER A 53 4.57 8.32 4.77
N ASN A 54 3.77 7.95 3.76
CA ASN A 54 2.32 8.04 3.82
C ASN A 54 1.74 7.22 4.97
N ALA A 55 2.20 5.98 5.16
CA ALA A 55 1.76 5.10 6.23
C ALA A 55 2.09 5.68 7.62
N VAL A 56 3.28 6.28 7.80
CA VAL A 56 3.64 6.98 9.05
C VAL A 56 2.68 8.16 9.30
N GLY A 57 2.54 9.07 8.34
CA GLY A 57 1.69 10.25 8.48
C GLY A 57 0.22 9.91 8.74
N SER A 58 -0.31 8.96 7.98
CA SER A 58 -1.71 8.53 8.13
C SER A 58 -1.95 7.75 9.43
N THR A 59 -1.02 6.87 9.83
CA THR A 59 -1.14 6.11 11.09
C THR A 59 -1.17 7.03 12.30
N VAL A 60 -0.37 8.10 12.33
CA VAL A 60 -0.43 9.11 13.38
C VAL A 60 -1.82 9.76 13.48
N SER A 61 -2.40 10.11 12.32
CA SER A 61 -3.76 10.67 12.28
C SER A 61 -4.83 9.65 12.70
N TYR A 62 -4.75 8.42 12.20
CA TYR A 62 -5.71 7.36 12.48
C TYR A 62 -5.64 6.83 13.92
N SER A 63 -4.45 6.83 14.54
CA SER A 63 -4.28 6.45 15.95
C SER A 63 -5.05 7.40 16.87
N ARG A 64 -4.98 8.70 16.59
CA ARG A 64 -5.76 9.72 17.33
C ARG A 64 -7.28 9.55 17.15
N GLN A 65 -7.70 8.98 16.01
CA GLN A 65 -9.11 8.68 15.74
C GLN A 65 -9.56 7.32 16.31
N LYS A 66 -8.65 6.54 16.93
CA LYS A 66 -8.91 5.19 17.51
C LYS A 66 -9.55 4.21 16.52
N ARG A 67 -9.13 4.26 15.23
CA ARG A 67 -9.72 3.46 14.14
C ARG A 67 -8.87 2.26 13.73
N ILE A 68 -7.66 2.11 14.28
CA ILE A 68 -6.71 1.06 13.92
C ILE A 68 -6.94 -0.16 14.80
N ASP A 69 -7.05 -1.33 14.18
CA ASP A 69 -6.92 -2.61 14.87
C ASP A 69 -5.43 -3.00 14.93
N TYR A 70 -4.77 -2.65 16.02
CA TYR A 70 -3.34 -2.88 16.20
C TYR A 70 -3.00 -4.37 16.28
N SER A 71 -3.87 -5.18 16.88
CA SER A 71 -3.64 -6.62 17.05
C SER A 71 -3.62 -7.33 15.72
N LEU A 72 -4.64 -7.07 14.90
CA LEU A 72 -4.72 -7.62 13.54
C LEU A 72 -3.61 -7.04 12.66
N GLY A 73 -3.42 -5.72 12.71
CA GLY A 73 -2.43 -5.02 11.89
C GLY A 73 -1.01 -5.50 12.12
N LEU A 74 -0.61 -5.73 13.38
CA LEU A 74 0.71 -6.25 13.71
C LEU A 74 0.91 -7.68 13.17
N LYS A 75 -0.09 -8.56 13.36
CA LYS A 75 -0.03 -9.94 12.85
C LYS A 75 0.13 -9.98 11.33
N LEU A 76 -0.73 -9.26 10.59
CA LEU A 76 -0.68 -9.24 9.13
C LEU A 76 0.60 -8.56 8.61
N GLY A 77 1.04 -7.49 9.27
CA GLY A 77 2.27 -6.79 8.95
C GLY A 77 3.52 -7.68 9.08
N LEU A 78 3.67 -8.38 10.21
CA LEU A 78 4.79 -9.30 10.42
C LEU A 78 4.76 -10.49 9.45
N LEU A 79 3.58 -11.05 9.19
CA LEU A 79 3.41 -12.15 8.24
C LEU A 79 3.70 -11.76 6.80
N SER A 80 3.64 -10.48 6.44
CA SER A 80 3.98 -10.00 5.10
C SER A 80 5.49 -9.85 4.87
N ILE A 81 6.31 -9.72 5.93
CA ILE A 81 7.75 -9.46 5.81
C ILE A 81 8.48 -10.50 4.92
N PRO A 82 8.32 -11.82 5.11
CA PRO A 82 8.99 -12.78 4.24
C PRO A 82 8.59 -12.63 2.76
N GLY A 83 7.31 -12.29 2.51
CA GLY A 83 6.82 -12.02 1.16
C GLY A 83 7.47 -10.78 0.54
N THR A 84 7.63 -9.69 1.32
CA THR A 84 8.26 -8.46 0.79
C THR A 84 9.73 -8.69 0.42
N VAL A 85 10.45 -9.50 1.18
CA VAL A 85 11.83 -9.89 0.85
C VAL A 85 11.87 -10.60 -0.50
N LEU A 86 11.03 -11.63 -0.69
CA LEU A 86 10.96 -12.34 -1.97
C LEU A 86 10.54 -11.44 -3.13
N GLY A 87 9.54 -10.56 -2.91
CA GLY A 87 9.06 -9.63 -3.92
C GLY A 87 10.14 -8.66 -4.42
N ALA A 88 10.99 -8.15 -3.52
CA ALA A 88 12.11 -7.29 -3.87
C ALA A 88 13.16 -8.01 -4.74
N TYR A 89 13.53 -9.24 -4.38
CA TYR A 89 14.47 -10.03 -5.18
C TYR A 89 13.91 -10.35 -6.57
N VAL A 90 12.66 -10.83 -6.65
CA VAL A 90 12.02 -11.18 -7.93
C VAL A 90 11.86 -9.96 -8.82
N SER A 91 11.66 -8.75 -8.27
CA SER A 91 11.51 -7.52 -9.05
C SER A 91 12.77 -7.14 -9.81
N SER A 92 13.96 -7.60 -9.39
CA SER A 92 15.25 -7.28 -10.01
C SER A 92 15.41 -7.86 -11.43
N ASP A 93 14.84 -9.03 -11.67
CA ASP A 93 15.04 -9.81 -12.90
C ASP A 93 13.88 -9.68 -13.90
N VAL A 94 12.85 -8.88 -13.57
CA VAL A 94 11.64 -8.78 -14.39
C VAL A 94 11.77 -7.71 -15.46
N THR A 95 11.47 -8.10 -16.71
CA THR A 95 11.46 -7.17 -17.83
C THR A 95 10.33 -6.14 -17.70
N PRO A 96 10.55 -4.89 -18.21
CA PRO A 96 9.53 -3.83 -18.13
C PRO A 96 8.17 -4.22 -18.73
N GLY A 97 8.16 -5.06 -19.77
CA GLY A 97 6.92 -5.54 -20.39
C GLY A 97 6.11 -6.43 -19.45
N ILE A 98 6.74 -7.43 -18.83
CA ILE A 98 6.11 -8.35 -17.90
C ILE A 98 5.61 -7.58 -16.65
N PHE A 99 6.43 -6.66 -16.11
CA PHE A 99 6.04 -5.83 -15.00
C PHE A 99 4.74 -5.06 -15.28
N LYS A 100 4.65 -4.37 -16.44
CA LYS A 100 3.47 -3.59 -16.82
C LYS A 100 2.21 -4.46 -16.97
N ILE A 101 2.34 -5.66 -17.54
CA ILE A 101 1.21 -6.60 -17.68
C ILE A 101 0.72 -7.07 -16.31
N LEU A 102 1.63 -7.54 -15.47
CA LEU A 102 1.29 -8.01 -14.13
C LEU A 102 0.72 -6.89 -13.26
N PHE A 103 1.29 -5.68 -13.35
CA PHE A 103 0.78 -4.51 -12.65
C PHE A 103 -0.64 -4.14 -13.11
N GLY A 104 -0.88 -4.15 -14.43
CA GLY A 104 -2.20 -3.93 -15.01
C GLY A 104 -3.24 -4.95 -14.52
N LEU A 105 -2.87 -6.24 -14.43
CA LEU A 105 -3.75 -7.28 -13.89
C LEU A 105 -4.10 -7.03 -12.42
N VAL A 106 -3.14 -6.59 -11.60
CA VAL A 106 -3.39 -6.23 -10.20
C VAL A 106 -4.31 -5.02 -10.10
N LEU A 107 -4.14 -4.00 -10.95
CA LEU A 107 -5.02 -2.84 -10.99
C LEU A 107 -6.45 -3.21 -11.42
N ILE A 108 -6.60 -4.01 -12.48
CA ILE A 108 -7.90 -4.45 -12.98
C ILE A 108 -8.62 -5.30 -11.93
N SER A 109 -7.92 -6.27 -11.32
CA SER A 109 -8.51 -7.11 -10.26
C SER A 109 -9.01 -6.27 -9.07
N SER A 110 -8.26 -5.24 -8.70
CA SER A 110 -8.65 -4.32 -7.63
C SER A 110 -9.83 -3.44 -8.01
N ALA A 111 -9.85 -2.93 -9.26
CA ALA A 111 -10.97 -2.14 -9.77
C ALA A 111 -12.27 -2.97 -9.84
N VAL A 112 -12.17 -4.19 -10.37
CA VAL A 112 -13.30 -5.16 -10.41
C VAL A 112 -13.78 -5.45 -8.98
N TYR A 113 -12.86 -5.69 -8.04
CA TYR A 113 -13.19 -5.91 -6.64
C TYR A 113 -13.97 -4.73 -6.04
N ILE A 114 -13.48 -3.50 -6.22
CA ILE A 114 -14.13 -2.28 -5.71
C ILE A 114 -15.53 -2.11 -6.34
N PHE A 115 -15.65 -2.38 -7.64
CA PHE A 115 -16.93 -2.28 -8.34
C PHE A 115 -17.97 -3.31 -7.87
N MET A 116 -17.55 -4.57 -7.68
CA MET A 116 -18.41 -5.65 -7.21
C MET A 116 -18.83 -5.50 -5.74
N ARG A 117 -18.10 -4.70 -4.96
CA ARG A 117 -18.27 -4.53 -3.53
C ARG A 117 -19.57 -3.83 -3.09
N LYS A 118 -20.29 -3.18 -4.01
CA LYS A 118 -21.53 -2.39 -3.71
C LYS A 118 -22.60 -3.11 -2.87
N LYS A 119 -22.48 -4.45 -2.65
CA LYS A 119 -23.49 -5.30 -1.99
C LYS A 119 -22.99 -6.11 -0.78
N ILE A 120 -21.75 -5.93 -0.31
CA ILE A 120 -21.25 -6.76 0.79
C ILE A 120 -21.64 -6.12 2.12
N GLU A 121 -22.61 -6.71 2.81
CA GLU A 121 -22.90 -6.40 4.21
C GLU A 121 -21.73 -6.87 5.08
N THR A 122 -21.13 -5.92 5.81
CA THR A 122 -20.04 -6.21 6.75
C THR A 122 -20.64 -6.82 8.03
N LYS A 123 -20.53 -8.13 8.18
CA LYS A 123 -20.74 -8.83 9.45
C LYS A 123 -19.40 -9.38 9.92
N GLU A 124 -19.00 -9.05 11.13
CA GLU A 124 -17.82 -9.67 11.75
C GLU A 124 -18.00 -11.20 11.74
N LYS A 125 -17.08 -11.88 11.07
CA LYS A 125 -17.09 -13.34 10.97
C LYS A 125 -16.20 -13.93 12.04
N ASN A 126 -16.71 -14.95 12.74
CA ASN A 126 -15.84 -15.76 13.59
C ASN A 126 -14.78 -16.46 12.72
N LEU A 127 -13.49 -16.20 13.01
CA LEU A 127 -12.39 -16.76 12.24
C LEU A 127 -12.29 -18.26 12.48
N THR A 128 -12.61 -19.04 11.47
CA THR A 128 -12.37 -20.49 11.47
C THR A 128 -10.89 -20.78 11.23
N LYS A 129 -10.40 -21.99 11.62
CA LYS A 129 -9.01 -22.41 11.36
C LYS A 129 -8.61 -22.25 9.89
N GLN A 130 -9.52 -22.58 8.97
CA GLN A 130 -9.29 -22.44 7.52
C GLN A 130 -9.13 -20.96 7.10
N MET A 131 -9.93 -20.04 7.67
CA MET A 131 -9.79 -18.61 7.42
C MET A 131 -8.47 -18.06 7.95
N ILE A 132 -7.98 -18.55 9.08
CA ILE A 132 -6.68 -18.14 9.64
C ILE A 132 -5.55 -18.54 8.67
N VAL A 133 -5.54 -19.78 8.17
CA VAL A 133 -4.56 -20.24 7.18
C VAL A 133 -4.62 -19.38 5.91
N PHE A 134 -5.84 -19.10 5.40
CA PHE A 134 -6.02 -18.24 4.24
C PHE A 134 -5.47 -16.82 4.48
N VAL A 135 -5.74 -16.23 5.64
CA VAL A 135 -5.25 -14.88 6.02
C VAL A 135 -3.73 -14.85 6.09
N ILE A 136 -3.09 -15.90 6.63
CA ILE A 136 -1.63 -16.03 6.68
C ILE A 136 -1.05 -16.09 5.26
N ALA A 137 -1.57 -16.97 4.42
CA ALA A 137 -1.12 -17.11 3.04
C ALA A 137 -1.34 -15.81 2.25
N ALA A 138 -2.52 -15.18 2.36
CA ALA A 138 -2.83 -13.93 1.71
C ALA A 138 -1.90 -12.79 2.16
N SER A 139 -1.50 -12.74 3.44
CA SER A 139 -0.55 -11.74 3.94
C SER A 139 0.84 -11.91 3.35
N PHE A 140 1.30 -13.15 3.21
CA PHE A 140 2.57 -13.46 2.55
C PHE A 140 2.56 -13.01 1.07
N PHE A 141 1.51 -13.37 0.32
CA PHE A 141 1.37 -12.92 -1.07
C PHE A 141 1.18 -11.41 -1.19
N ALA A 142 0.48 -10.79 -0.25
CA ALA A 142 0.37 -9.33 -0.18
C ALA A 142 1.74 -8.68 -0.01
N GLY A 143 2.63 -9.28 0.78
CA GLY A 143 4.02 -8.85 0.91
C GLY A 143 4.78 -8.92 -0.42
N ILE A 144 4.68 -10.02 -1.16
CA ILE A 144 5.30 -10.16 -2.49
C ILE A 144 4.81 -9.04 -3.41
N ILE A 145 3.51 -8.88 -3.55
CA ILE A 145 2.88 -7.84 -4.39
C ILE A 145 3.31 -6.43 -3.94
N SER A 146 3.37 -6.20 -2.62
CA SER A 146 3.79 -4.94 -2.02
C SER A 146 5.16 -4.50 -2.51
N SER A 147 6.14 -5.35 -2.36
CA SER A 147 7.55 -5.05 -2.65
C SER A 147 7.85 -5.10 -4.14
N PHE A 148 7.29 -6.09 -4.85
CA PHE A 148 7.48 -6.26 -6.29
C PHE A 148 6.98 -5.03 -7.08
N PHE A 149 5.79 -4.53 -6.74
CA PHE A 149 5.17 -3.39 -7.44
C PHE A 149 5.39 -2.04 -6.75
N GLY A 150 5.95 -2.00 -5.56
CA GLY A 150 6.12 -0.74 -4.84
C GLY A 150 4.82 -0.11 -4.30
N ILE A 151 3.72 -0.89 -4.16
CA ILE A 151 2.40 -0.37 -3.78
C ILE A 151 2.23 -0.28 -2.26
N GLY A 152 3.07 -0.99 -1.49
CA GLY A 152 2.92 -1.08 -0.03
C GLY A 152 1.94 -2.18 0.43
N GLY A 153 1.26 -2.89 -0.48
CA GLY A 153 0.41 -4.06 -0.18
C GLY A 153 -1.03 -3.76 0.20
N GLY A 154 -1.41 -2.51 0.40
CA GLY A 154 -2.78 -2.12 0.78
C GLY A 154 -3.85 -2.62 -0.19
N ILE A 155 -3.49 -2.78 -1.47
CA ILE A 155 -4.36 -3.31 -2.53
C ILE A 155 -4.86 -4.75 -2.23
N VAL A 156 -4.12 -5.52 -1.45
CA VAL A 156 -4.50 -6.87 -1.02
C VAL A 156 -5.06 -6.85 0.40
N PHE A 157 -4.44 -6.07 1.32
CA PHE A 157 -4.85 -6.06 2.72
C PHE A 157 -6.25 -5.48 2.94
N VAL A 158 -6.64 -4.41 2.23
CA VAL A 158 -7.98 -3.83 2.38
C VAL A 158 -9.05 -4.83 1.95
N PRO A 159 -8.98 -5.45 0.74
CA PRO A 159 -9.89 -6.53 0.37
C PRO A 159 -9.93 -7.70 1.35
N LEU A 160 -8.78 -8.15 1.80
CA LEU A 160 -8.67 -9.25 2.76
C LEU A 160 -9.43 -8.95 4.06
N MET A 161 -9.25 -7.74 4.61
CA MET A 161 -9.91 -7.34 5.84
C MET A 161 -11.41 -7.13 5.66
N VAL A 162 -11.82 -6.55 4.53
CA VAL A 162 -13.24 -6.24 4.30
C VAL A 162 -14.04 -7.48 3.92
N VAL A 163 -13.57 -8.29 2.96
CA VAL A 163 -14.31 -9.48 2.48
C VAL A 163 -13.98 -10.72 3.28
N GLY A 164 -12.70 -10.92 3.58
CA GLY A 164 -12.25 -12.09 4.33
C GLY A 164 -12.72 -12.06 5.77
N ILE A 165 -12.48 -10.94 6.47
CA ILE A 165 -12.74 -10.80 7.91
C ILE A 165 -14.08 -10.13 8.21
N GLY A 166 -14.67 -9.37 7.24
CA GLY A 166 -15.93 -8.65 7.42
C GLY A 166 -15.77 -7.29 8.11
N MET A 167 -14.55 -6.72 8.08
CA MET A 167 -14.25 -5.44 8.68
C MET A 167 -14.83 -4.27 7.87
N THR A 168 -15.30 -3.22 8.54
CA THR A 168 -15.76 -2.00 7.84
C THR A 168 -14.59 -1.24 7.22
N MET A 169 -14.82 -0.48 6.14
CA MET A 169 -13.76 0.35 5.52
C MET A 169 -13.18 1.37 6.50
N LYS A 170 -14.02 1.90 7.37
CA LYS A 170 -13.59 2.86 8.39
C LYS A 170 -12.54 2.30 9.35
N LYS A 171 -12.44 0.99 9.49
CA LYS A 171 -11.40 0.28 10.25
C LYS A 171 -10.35 -0.36 9.33
N ALA A 172 -10.74 -0.91 8.19
CA ALA A 172 -9.84 -1.60 7.27
C ALA A 172 -8.78 -0.68 6.66
N ALA A 173 -9.17 0.50 6.17
CA ALA A 173 -8.21 1.45 5.57
C ALA A 173 -7.16 1.95 6.59
N PRO A 174 -7.52 2.39 7.82
CA PRO A 174 -6.56 2.72 8.86
C PRO A 174 -5.66 1.56 9.27
N THR A 175 -6.22 0.36 9.43
CA THR A 175 -5.46 -0.84 9.81
C THR A 175 -4.50 -1.24 8.70
N SER A 176 -4.91 -1.12 7.42
CA SER A 176 -4.03 -1.31 6.28
C SER A 176 -2.83 -0.36 6.30
N GLN A 177 -3.03 0.93 6.59
CA GLN A 177 -1.92 1.89 6.70
C GLN A 177 -0.93 1.48 7.80
N PHE A 178 -1.41 0.95 8.91
CA PHE A 178 -0.54 0.42 9.96
C PHE A 178 0.23 -0.82 9.49
N ILE A 179 -0.38 -1.74 8.74
CA ILE A 179 0.28 -2.90 8.12
C ILE A 179 1.39 -2.45 7.16
N LEU A 180 1.12 -1.39 6.38
CA LEU A 180 2.06 -0.87 5.41
C LEU A 180 3.37 -0.37 6.03
N LEU A 181 3.38 0.03 7.30
CA LEU A 181 4.63 0.37 8.01
C LEU A 181 5.63 -0.79 7.98
N PHE A 182 5.17 -2.01 8.22
CA PHE A 182 6.01 -3.21 8.23
C PHE A 182 6.37 -3.66 6.82
N ALA A 183 5.38 -3.75 5.95
CA ALA A 183 5.56 -4.20 4.58
C ALA A 183 6.47 -3.25 3.77
N SER A 184 6.24 -1.93 3.84
CA SER A 184 7.06 -0.96 3.10
C SER A 184 8.46 -0.86 3.69
N LEU A 185 8.60 -0.86 5.03
CA LEU A 185 9.92 -0.77 5.67
C LEU A 185 10.80 -1.95 5.29
N SER A 186 10.27 -3.19 5.37
CA SER A 186 11.03 -4.37 4.98
C SER A 186 11.39 -4.35 3.49
N GLY A 187 10.46 -3.92 2.61
CA GLY A 187 10.73 -3.74 1.20
C GLY A 187 11.79 -2.69 0.93
N ILE A 188 11.74 -1.54 1.60
CA ILE A 188 12.76 -0.47 1.52
C ILE A 188 14.14 -1.01 1.86
N ILE A 189 14.26 -1.76 2.97
CA ILE A 189 15.54 -2.32 3.39
C ILE A 189 16.13 -3.20 2.29
N VAL A 190 15.34 -4.15 1.76
CA VAL A 190 15.84 -5.08 0.73
C VAL A 190 16.15 -4.35 -0.58
N HIS A 191 15.28 -3.47 -1.07
CA HIS A 191 15.55 -2.68 -2.29
C HIS A 191 16.78 -1.77 -2.13
N SER A 192 17.00 -1.20 -0.93
CA SER A 192 18.18 -0.38 -0.66
C SER A 192 19.47 -1.21 -0.67
N LEU A 193 19.43 -2.43 -0.12
CA LEU A 193 20.57 -3.36 -0.18
C LEU A 193 20.90 -3.81 -1.61
N LEU A 194 19.89 -3.88 -2.48
CA LEU A 194 20.04 -4.21 -3.90
C LEU A 194 20.41 -2.98 -4.76
N GLY A 195 20.50 -1.78 -4.18
CA GLY A 195 20.87 -0.56 -4.90
C GLY A 195 19.80 -0.02 -5.87
N HIS A 196 18.54 -0.38 -5.67
CA HIS A 196 17.45 -0.01 -6.58
C HIS A 196 16.97 1.44 -6.47
N PRO A 197 16.88 2.08 -5.26
CA PRO A 197 16.29 3.41 -5.11
C PRO A 197 17.24 4.54 -5.49
N ASP A 198 16.68 5.60 -6.06
CA ASP A 198 17.28 6.94 -6.06
C ASP A 198 16.78 7.66 -4.80
N PHE A 199 17.67 7.81 -3.82
CA PHE A 199 17.31 8.38 -2.51
C PHE A 199 16.85 9.84 -2.57
N LEU A 200 17.30 10.64 -3.57
CA LEU A 200 16.83 12.00 -3.74
C LEU A 200 15.36 12.01 -4.19
N GLN A 201 15.04 11.24 -5.23
CA GLN A 201 13.68 11.11 -5.73
C GLN A 201 12.75 10.48 -4.69
N ALA A 202 13.21 9.43 -4.02
CA ALA A 202 12.49 8.78 -2.93
C ALA A 202 12.19 9.77 -1.79
N GLY A 203 13.15 10.63 -1.43
CA GLY A 203 12.99 11.68 -0.42
C GLY A 203 11.95 12.72 -0.80
N LEU A 204 11.97 13.21 -2.05
CA LEU A 204 10.99 14.19 -2.55
C LEU A 204 9.57 13.62 -2.56
N LEU A 205 9.40 12.39 -3.06
CA LEU A 205 8.12 11.68 -3.01
C LEU A 205 7.63 11.48 -1.57
N SER A 206 8.53 11.11 -0.67
CA SER A 206 8.24 10.85 0.74
C SER A 206 7.76 12.11 1.47
N ALA A 207 8.39 13.25 1.23
CA ALA A 207 7.99 14.51 1.82
C ALA A 207 6.54 14.88 1.47
N GLY A 208 6.18 14.78 0.19
CA GLY A 208 4.80 14.98 -0.27
C GLY A 208 3.84 13.96 0.32
N ALA A 209 4.20 12.67 0.26
CA ALA A 209 3.35 11.57 0.70
C ALA A 209 3.07 11.60 2.21
N PHE A 210 4.03 12.03 3.04
CA PHE A 210 3.84 12.18 4.47
C PHE A 210 2.74 13.21 4.79
N VAL A 211 2.84 14.41 4.21
CA VAL A 211 1.83 15.47 4.39
C VAL A 211 0.48 15.05 3.82
N GLY A 212 0.49 14.47 2.61
CA GLY A 212 -0.70 13.93 1.97
C GLY A 212 -1.38 12.86 2.82
N GLY A 213 -0.61 11.97 3.44
CA GLY A 213 -1.09 10.93 4.34
C GLY A 213 -1.83 11.47 5.56
N ILE A 214 -1.28 12.50 6.22
CA ILE A 214 -1.94 13.17 7.35
C ILE A 214 -3.27 13.78 6.92
N ILE A 215 -3.27 14.51 5.79
CA ILE A 215 -4.46 15.22 5.30
C ILE A 215 -5.53 14.22 4.85
N GLY A 216 -5.18 13.21 4.05
CA GLY A 216 -6.13 12.21 3.55
C GLY A 216 -6.75 11.39 4.68
N ALA A 217 -5.97 11.05 5.72
CA ALA A 217 -6.49 10.39 6.91
C ALA A 217 -7.50 11.25 7.70
N ARG A 218 -7.31 12.58 7.73
CA ARG A 218 -8.26 13.52 8.33
C ARG A 218 -9.53 13.67 7.49
N ILE A 219 -9.39 13.79 6.17
CA ILE A 219 -10.53 13.87 5.24
C ILE A 219 -11.38 12.60 5.34
N SER A 220 -10.75 11.41 5.36
CA SER A 220 -11.43 10.12 5.50
C SER A 220 -12.30 10.01 6.76
N PHE A 221 -12.04 10.78 7.81
CA PHE A 221 -12.85 10.79 9.03
C PHE A 221 -14.27 11.31 8.78
N ASN A 222 -14.39 12.37 7.99
CA ASN A 222 -15.65 13.07 7.72
C ASN A 222 -16.47 12.43 6.59
N ILE A 223 -15.89 11.52 5.82
CA ILE A 223 -16.59 10.89 4.69
C ILE A 223 -17.49 9.76 5.19
N LYS A 224 -18.71 9.70 4.66
CA LYS A 224 -19.63 8.59 4.92
C LYS A 224 -19.07 7.30 4.31
N GLU A 225 -19.24 6.17 5.02
CA GLU A 225 -18.68 4.87 4.63
C GLU A 225 -19.07 4.41 3.21
N ARG A 226 -20.23 4.85 2.71
CA ARG A 226 -20.70 4.57 1.33
C ARG A 226 -19.89 5.30 0.24
N SER A 227 -19.11 6.29 0.60
CA SER A 227 -18.35 7.13 -0.33
C SER A 227 -16.84 6.88 -0.27
N LEU A 228 -16.38 6.01 0.65
CA LEU A 228 -15.04 5.45 0.73
C LEU A 228 -14.99 4.11 -0.01
#